data_3db59e2b749789ef2f3c3767440a26e4
#
_entry.id   3db59e2b749789ef2f3c3767440a26e4
#
_cell.length_a   1.000
_cell.length_b   1.000
_cell.length_c   1.000
_cell.angle_alpha   90.00
_cell.angle_beta   90.00
_cell.angle_gamma   90.00
#
_symmetry.space_group_name_H-M   'P 1'
#
loop_
_entity.id
_entity.type
_entity.pdbx_description
1 polymer ?
#
loop_
_entity_poly.entity_id
_entity_poly.type
_entity_poly.pdbx_seq_one_letter_code
_entity_poly.pdbx_strand_id
1 'polypeptide(L)'
;MKKALFAFLLTIFAIHAEAQNESQTAYNFLRLPVSAHAAALGGDNVSLAEDDEALIFHNPALLSSVSDKTINLNYMNYMSGVNTASAAFNRVVKERASWAVSAQYMDYGKMKEVDENNVQTGDFSAREIAVAGYFSYMLGRHIAGGIAAKLITSYIGPYNSLAFGVDLGLNYYHPDTEWSVSLVLKNIGGQLEAYHDNYDNMPIDMQIGATKRLHSIPLRISATIVDLNHLDYSMADHLVLGADFLLTETFWIGGGYNFRRAREMRIISADGSHANGRAGLSIGTGLNLERFKLNVAYAKYHVSSSSITVNAAYAL
;
A
#
# COMPACT_ATOMS: atom_id res chain seq x y z
N MET A 1 -1.42 5.92 36.08
CA MET A 1 -1.09 5.11 34.90
C MET A 1 -1.68 5.67 33.57
N LYS A 2 -2.98 5.95 33.45
CA LYS A 2 -3.58 6.48 32.20
C LYS A 2 -2.97 7.81 31.72
N LYS A 3 -2.66 8.75 32.63
CA LYS A 3 -2.01 10.04 32.30
C LYS A 3 -0.55 9.90 31.87
N ALA A 4 0.18 8.93 32.43
CA ALA A 4 1.57 8.64 32.02
C ALA A 4 1.65 7.95 30.65
N LEU A 5 0.69 7.09 30.33
CA LEU A 5 0.58 6.45 29.02
C LEU A 5 0.21 7.48 27.94
N PHE A 6 -0.67 8.44 28.27
CA PHE A 6 -1.04 9.54 27.34
C PHE A 6 0.13 10.52 27.12
N ALA A 7 0.90 10.83 28.16
CA ALA A 7 2.09 11.65 28.04
C ALA A 7 3.21 10.93 27.26
N PHE A 8 3.38 9.62 27.44
CA PHE A 8 4.34 8.81 26.69
C PHE A 8 3.94 8.70 25.20
N LEU A 9 2.64 8.57 24.89
CA LEU A 9 2.14 8.66 23.51
C LEU A 9 2.42 10.04 22.89
N LEU A 10 2.23 11.14 23.64
CA LEU A 10 2.50 12.51 23.16
C LEU A 10 3.99 12.77 22.94
N THR A 11 4.90 12.17 23.72
CA THR A 11 6.35 12.30 23.51
C THR A 11 6.85 11.51 22.31
N ILE A 12 6.17 10.43 21.90
CA ILE A 12 6.48 9.71 20.65
C ILE A 12 6.12 10.59 19.42
N PHE A 13 5.09 11.45 19.52
CA PHE A 13 4.75 12.42 18.46
C PHE A 13 5.68 13.64 18.38
N ALA A 14 6.53 13.87 19.38
CA ALA A 14 7.50 14.97 19.39
C ALA A 14 8.86 14.61 18.75
N ILE A 15 9.01 13.43 18.17
CA ILE A 15 10.11 13.14 17.26
C ILE A 15 9.89 14.07 16.05
N HIS A 16 10.78 15.02 15.88
CA HIS A 16 10.76 15.96 14.76
C HIS A 16 10.77 15.15 13.47
N ALA A 17 9.58 14.96 12.87
CA ALA A 17 9.46 14.50 11.50
C ALA A 17 9.93 15.69 10.65
N GLU A 18 11.20 15.72 10.29
CA GLU A 18 11.63 16.53 9.16
C GLU A 18 10.81 16.06 7.97
N ALA A 19 10.05 16.97 7.35
CA ALA A 19 9.24 16.67 6.19
C ALA A 19 10.17 16.19 5.08
N GLN A 20 10.18 14.87 4.85
CA GLN A 20 10.98 14.26 3.80
C GLN A 20 10.25 14.47 2.48
N ASN A 21 10.89 15.15 1.54
CA ASN A 21 10.42 15.14 0.15
C ASN A 21 10.48 13.70 -0.37
N GLU A 22 9.41 13.17 -0.92
CA GLU A 22 9.35 11.80 -1.46
C GLU A 22 10.41 11.52 -2.53
N SER A 23 10.85 12.53 -3.26
CA SER A 23 11.97 12.45 -4.20
C SER A 23 13.31 12.14 -3.54
N GLN A 24 13.39 12.19 -2.21
CA GLN A 24 14.61 11.94 -1.41
C GLN A 24 14.55 10.62 -0.64
N THR A 25 13.56 9.78 -0.88
CA THR A 25 13.44 8.48 -0.23
C THR A 25 13.83 7.34 -1.16
N ALA A 26 14.49 6.31 -0.60
CA ALA A 26 14.72 5.04 -1.27
C ALA A 26 13.49 4.12 -1.14
N TYR A 27 13.49 3.00 -1.86
CA TYR A 27 12.50 1.91 -1.75
C TYR A 27 11.04 2.34 -1.96
N ASN A 28 10.78 3.28 -2.86
CA ASN A 28 9.44 3.81 -3.14
C ASN A 28 8.46 2.76 -3.70
N PHE A 29 8.95 1.59 -4.14
CA PHE A 29 8.10 0.46 -4.51
C PHE A 29 7.19 -0.03 -3.36
N LEU A 30 7.59 0.22 -2.09
CA LEU A 30 6.79 -0.09 -0.89
C LEU A 30 5.51 0.76 -0.76
N ARG A 31 5.40 1.85 -1.53
CA ARG A 31 4.20 2.70 -1.61
C ARG A 31 3.20 2.23 -2.65
N LEU A 32 3.57 1.29 -3.53
CA LEU A 32 2.65 0.77 -4.54
C LEU A 32 1.61 -0.15 -3.90
N PRO A 33 0.34 -0.06 -4.32
CA PRO A 33 -0.68 -0.97 -3.81
C PRO A 33 -0.42 -2.40 -4.31
N VAL A 34 -0.47 -3.34 -3.39
CA VAL A 34 -0.36 -4.78 -3.68
C VAL A 34 -1.74 -5.39 -3.89
N SER A 35 -2.73 -5.05 -3.05
CA SER A 35 -4.10 -5.51 -3.23
C SER A 35 -4.74 -4.85 -4.45
N ALA A 36 -5.28 -5.66 -5.38
CA ALA A 36 -6.04 -5.17 -6.52
C ALA A 36 -7.34 -4.47 -6.07
N HIS A 37 -7.95 -4.92 -4.96
CA HIS A 37 -9.12 -4.23 -4.42
C HIS A 37 -8.76 -2.84 -3.90
N ALA A 38 -7.71 -2.71 -3.10
CA ALA A 38 -7.22 -1.39 -2.67
C ALA A 38 -6.81 -0.52 -3.87
N ALA A 39 -6.15 -1.10 -4.90
CA ALA A 39 -5.78 -0.41 -6.13
C ALA A 39 -7.02 0.15 -6.86
N ALA A 40 -8.12 -0.61 -6.92
CA ALA A 40 -9.39 -0.17 -7.49
C ALA A 40 -10.00 1.01 -6.72
N LEU A 41 -9.81 1.06 -5.41
CA LEU A 41 -10.37 2.08 -4.52
C LEU A 41 -9.43 3.30 -4.32
N GLY A 42 -8.52 3.56 -5.24
CA GLY A 42 -7.62 4.72 -5.21
C GLY A 42 -6.16 4.39 -4.88
N GLY A 43 -5.86 3.17 -4.48
CA GLY A 43 -4.51 2.68 -4.21
C GLY A 43 -4.14 2.59 -2.73
N ASP A 44 -4.65 3.45 -1.89
CA ASP A 44 -4.30 3.53 -0.47
C ASP A 44 -5.53 3.31 0.42
N ASN A 45 -5.98 2.07 0.53
CA ASN A 45 -7.03 1.70 1.45
C ASN A 45 -6.46 0.85 2.60
N VAL A 46 -6.53 1.37 3.84
CA VAL A 46 -5.99 0.71 5.04
C VAL A 46 -7.08 0.17 5.96
N SER A 47 -8.36 0.41 5.64
CA SER A 47 -9.51 0.07 6.49
C SER A 47 -10.49 -0.91 5.86
N LEU A 48 -10.14 -1.53 4.74
CA LEU A 48 -10.96 -2.53 4.08
C LEU A 48 -10.84 -3.86 4.84
N ALA A 49 -11.71 -4.08 5.84
CA ALA A 49 -11.72 -5.30 6.64
C ALA A 49 -12.51 -6.38 5.91
N GLU A 50 -11.83 -7.22 5.15
CA GLU A 50 -12.39 -8.34 4.41
C GLU A 50 -11.39 -9.51 4.34
N ASP A 51 -11.84 -10.66 3.87
CA ASP A 51 -11.01 -11.84 3.71
C ASP A 51 -10.17 -11.75 2.42
N ASP A 52 -9.23 -10.81 2.37
CA ASP A 52 -8.23 -10.65 1.30
C ASP A 52 -6.84 -10.49 1.92
N GLU A 53 -5.98 -11.50 1.72
CA GLU A 53 -4.64 -11.52 2.29
C GLU A 53 -3.74 -10.41 1.70
N ALA A 54 -4.00 -9.92 0.49
CA ALA A 54 -3.22 -8.83 -0.10
C ALA A 54 -3.35 -7.51 0.69
N LEU A 55 -4.37 -7.36 1.52
CA LEU A 55 -4.56 -6.18 2.37
C LEU A 55 -3.56 -6.06 3.53
N ILE A 56 -2.85 -7.15 3.86
CA ILE A 56 -1.79 -7.11 4.91
C ILE A 56 -0.64 -6.17 4.53
N PHE A 57 -0.38 -5.98 3.24
CA PHE A 57 0.63 -5.03 2.74
C PHE A 57 0.21 -3.57 2.96
N HIS A 58 -1.09 -3.32 3.14
CA HIS A 58 -1.64 -2.00 3.44
C HIS A 58 -1.74 -1.75 4.95
N ASN A 59 -2.19 -2.76 5.71
CA ASN A 59 -2.34 -2.67 7.15
C ASN A 59 -2.17 -4.07 7.78
N PRO A 60 -1.11 -4.32 8.57
CA PRO A 60 -0.87 -5.62 9.18
C PRO A 60 -1.99 -6.07 10.16
N ALA A 61 -2.79 -5.14 10.70
CA ALA A 61 -3.93 -5.49 11.55
C ALA A 61 -5.06 -6.21 10.79
N LEU A 62 -5.18 -5.98 9.46
CA LEU A 62 -6.20 -6.62 8.62
C LEU A 62 -5.97 -8.12 8.43
N LEU A 63 -4.78 -8.63 8.75
CA LEU A 63 -4.50 -10.06 8.79
C LEU A 63 -5.46 -10.82 9.73
N SER A 64 -6.02 -10.16 10.74
CA SER A 64 -7.04 -10.75 11.63
C SER A 64 -8.36 -11.11 10.92
N SER A 65 -8.61 -10.57 9.73
CA SER A 65 -9.81 -10.82 8.92
C SER A 65 -9.61 -11.90 7.85
N VAL A 66 -8.38 -12.41 7.69
CA VAL A 66 -8.02 -13.37 6.64
C VAL A 66 -8.24 -14.80 7.11
N SER A 67 -8.83 -15.62 6.23
CA SER A 67 -9.03 -17.06 6.45
C SER A 67 -7.71 -17.80 6.64
N ASP A 68 -7.74 -18.88 7.45
CA ASP A 68 -6.54 -19.70 7.71
C ASP A 68 -6.03 -20.38 6.44
N LYS A 69 -4.70 -20.48 6.32
CA LYS A 69 -3.99 -21.16 5.23
C LYS A 69 -4.30 -20.61 3.83
N THR A 70 -4.43 -19.31 3.72
CA THR A 70 -4.57 -18.65 2.42
C THR A 70 -3.20 -18.48 1.78
N ILE A 71 -3.09 -18.79 0.49
CA ILE A 71 -1.98 -18.43 -0.39
C ILE A 71 -2.49 -17.30 -1.29
N ASN A 72 -1.72 -16.23 -1.38
CA ASN A 72 -2.06 -15.07 -2.20
C ASN A 72 -0.92 -14.76 -3.16
N LEU A 73 -1.25 -14.52 -4.42
CA LEU A 73 -0.33 -14.12 -5.48
C LEU A 73 -0.83 -12.84 -6.13
N ASN A 74 0.07 -11.89 -6.28
CA ASN A 74 -0.23 -10.60 -6.89
C ASN A 74 0.76 -10.30 -8.00
N TYR A 75 0.25 -9.67 -9.05
CA TYR A 75 1.05 -9.15 -10.15
C TYR A 75 0.53 -7.78 -10.55
N MET A 76 1.44 -6.85 -10.78
CA MET A 76 1.11 -5.53 -11.29
C MET A 76 2.06 -5.17 -12.42
N ASN A 77 1.51 -4.90 -13.59
CA ASN A 77 2.21 -4.14 -14.62
C ASN A 77 2.04 -2.66 -14.27
N TYR A 78 3.12 -2.02 -13.84
CA TYR A 78 3.05 -0.67 -13.28
C TYR A 78 3.04 0.39 -14.38
N MET A 79 4.19 0.75 -14.92
CA MET A 79 4.34 1.69 -16.03
C MET A 79 5.68 1.47 -16.75
N SER A 80 5.73 1.81 -18.05
CA SER A 80 6.98 1.77 -18.84
C SER A 80 7.72 0.42 -18.82
N GLY A 81 6.97 -0.69 -18.71
CA GLY A 81 7.54 -2.04 -18.65
C GLY A 81 8.03 -2.48 -17.27
N VAL A 82 7.87 -1.65 -16.24
CA VAL A 82 8.15 -2.00 -14.85
C VAL A 82 7.07 -2.95 -14.34
N ASN A 83 7.48 -4.04 -13.70
CA ASN A 83 6.58 -5.05 -13.18
C ASN A 83 6.86 -5.33 -11.70
N THR A 84 5.81 -5.58 -10.93
CA THR A 84 5.95 -6.07 -9.57
C THR A 84 5.13 -7.33 -9.37
N ALA A 85 5.66 -8.24 -8.58
CA ALA A 85 5.00 -9.46 -8.18
C ALA A 85 5.14 -9.64 -6.67
N SER A 86 4.16 -10.24 -6.02
CA SER A 86 4.27 -10.61 -4.63
C SER A 86 3.52 -11.90 -4.32
N ALA A 87 3.94 -12.56 -3.26
CA ALA A 87 3.29 -13.73 -2.70
C ALA A 87 3.19 -13.58 -1.20
N ALA A 88 2.12 -14.12 -0.61
CA ALA A 88 1.94 -14.19 0.82
C ALA A 88 1.31 -15.53 1.22
N PHE A 89 1.53 -15.93 2.47
CA PHE A 89 0.91 -17.10 3.11
C PHE A 89 0.66 -16.82 4.56
N ASN A 90 -0.54 -17.11 5.04
CA ASN A 90 -0.93 -16.89 6.42
C ASN A 90 -1.34 -18.16 7.17
N ARG A 91 -1.33 -18.04 8.48
CA ARG A 91 -1.89 -19.01 9.43
C ARG A 91 -2.61 -18.29 10.57
N VAL A 92 -3.80 -18.76 10.87
CA VAL A 92 -4.53 -18.38 12.07
C VAL A 92 -4.10 -19.28 13.24
N VAL A 93 -3.79 -18.69 14.39
CA VAL A 93 -3.38 -19.39 15.60
C VAL A 93 -4.29 -19.00 16.75
N LYS A 94 -4.97 -19.97 17.34
CA LYS A 94 -5.81 -19.80 18.55
C LYS A 94 -6.85 -18.67 18.41
N GLU A 95 -7.66 -18.68 17.36
CA GLU A 95 -8.83 -17.78 17.13
C GLU A 95 -8.56 -16.26 17.23
N ARG A 96 -7.49 -15.83 17.87
CA ARG A 96 -7.20 -14.41 18.15
C ARG A 96 -5.88 -13.91 17.59
N ALA A 97 -5.05 -14.79 17.09
CA ALA A 97 -3.74 -14.46 16.56
C ALA A 97 -3.56 -15.03 15.16
N SER A 98 -2.97 -14.26 14.28
CA SER A 98 -2.60 -14.68 12.93
C SER A 98 -1.16 -14.25 12.64
N TRP A 99 -0.43 -15.08 11.91
CA TRP A 99 0.85 -14.68 11.34
C TRP A 99 0.85 -14.91 9.83
N ALA A 100 1.68 -14.16 9.12
CA ALA A 100 1.89 -14.34 7.71
C ALA A 100 3.36 -14.08 7.35
N VAL A 101 3.76 -14.59 6.19
CA VAL A 101 5.03 -14.27 5.55
C VAL A 101 4.75 -13.83 4.12
N SER A 102 5.53 -12.88 3.64
CA SER A 102 5.41 -12.42 2.25
C SER A 102 6.75 -12.16 1.60
N ALA A 103 6.76 -12.18 0.28
CA ALA A 103 7.84 -11.65 -0.54
C ALA A 103 7.25 -10.75 -1.62
N GLN A 104 7.88 -9.61 -1.87
CA GLN A 104 7.55 -8.67 -2.93
C GLN A 104 8.80 -8.44 -3.78
N TYR A 105 8.62 -8.42 -5.10
CA TYR A 105 9.69 -8.21 -6.08
C TYR A 105 9.26 -7.14 -7.07
N MET A 106 10.15 -6.22 -7.38
CA MET A 106 9.96 -5.22 -8.42
C MET A 106 11.11 -5.27 -9.40
N ASP A 107 10.80 -5.34 -10.69
CA ASP A 107 11.74 -5.32 -11.81
C ASP A 107 11.50 -4.08 -12.67
N TYR A 108 12.52 -3.26 -12.77
CA TYR A 108 12.51 -2.05 -13.57
C TYR A 108 12.90 -2.30 -15.04
N GLY A 109 13.27 -3.55 -15.37
CA GLY A 109 13.72 -3.92 -16.71
C GLY A 109 15.15 -3.42 -17.02
N LYS A 110 15.45 -3.35 -18.30
CA LYS A 110 16.73 -2.83 -18.79
C LYS A 110 16.64 -1.35 -19.10
N MET A 111 17.58 -0.59 -18.60
CA MET A 111 17.72 0.86 -18.81
C MET A 111 19.02 1.12 -19.57
N LYS A 112 19.02 2.12 -20.44
CA LYS A 112 20.20 2.52 -21.19
C LYS A 112 21.13 3.33 -20.29
N GLU A 113 22.39 2.93 -20.24
CA GLU A 113 23.45 3.73 -19.68
C GLU A 113 23.95 4.71 -20.74
N VAL A 114 24.07 5.98 -20.38
CA VAL A 114 24.55 7.04 -21.27
C VAL A 114 25.65 7.85 -20.59
N ASP A 115 26.62 8.31 -21.38
CA ASP A 115 27.66 9.22 -20.91
C ASP A 115 27.18 10.68 -20.83
N GLU A 116 28.07 11.59 -20.44
CA GLU A 116 27.79 13.02 -20.35
C GLU A 116 27.36 13.65 -21.67
N ASN A 117 27.64 13.02 -22.81
CA ASN A 117 27.27 13.46 -24.15
C ASN A 117 25.99 12.78 -24.69
N ASN A 118 25.24 12.07 -23.84
CA ASN A 118 24.08 11.25 -24.21
C ASN A 118 24.40 10.11 -25.20
N VAL A 119 25.64 9.65 -25.26
CA VAL A 119 26.02 8.47 -26.04
C VAL A 119 25.78 7.23 -25.21
N GLN A 120 25.07 6.25 -25.75
CA GLN A 120 24.81 4.97 -25.05
C GLN A 120 26.13 4.22 -24.88
N THR A 121 26.48 3.95 -23.63
CA THR A 121 27.72 3.23 -23.23
C THR A 121 27.44 1.78 -22.84
N GLY A 122 26.18 1.48 -22.45
CA GLY A 122 25.78 0.15 -22.02
C GLY A 122 24.31 0.06 -21.67
N ASP A 123 23.96 -1.02 -21.00
CA ASP A 123 22.64 -1.24 -20.38
C ASP A 123 22.85 -1.66 -18.92
N PHE A 124 22.00 -1.20 -18.03
CA PHE A 124 21.92 -1.65 -16.64
C PHE A 124 20.49 -2.05 -16.27
N SER A 125 20.32 -2.75 -15.18
CA SER A 125 19.01 -3.12 -14.65
C SER A 125 18.89 -2.69 -13.18
N ALA A 126 17.65 -2.46 -12.73
CA ALA A 126 17.36 -2.26 -11.33
C ALA A 126 16.26 -3.22 -10.88
N ARG A 127 16.33 -3.64 -9.63
CA ARG A 127 15.36 -4.53 -9.00
C ARG A 127 15.34 -4.32 -7.50
N GLU A 128 14.18 -4.51 -6.90
CA GLU A 128 13.96 -4.39 -5.47
C GLU A 128 13.21 -5.61 -4.95
N ILE A 129 13.58 -6.04 -3.75
CA ILE A 129 13.01 -7.21 -3.09
C ILE A 129 12.71 -6.82 -1.65
N ALA A 130 11.52 -7.14 -1.16
CA ALA A 130 11.18 -7.07 0.25
C ALA A 130 10.63 -8.42 0.73
N VAL A 131 11.16 -8.92 1.83
CA VAL A 131 10.61 -10.08 2.55
C VAL A 131 10.10 -9.60 3.88
N ALA A 132 8.89 -10.02 4.26
CA ALA A 132 8.27 -9.56 5.49
C ALA A 132 7.60 -10.69 6.28
N GLY A 133 7.65 -10.56 7.60
CA GLY A 133 6.86 -11.32 8.55
C GLY A 133 5.81 -10.44 9.19
N TYR A 134 4.59 -10.96 9.34
CA TYR A 134 3.43 -10.25 9.90
C TYR A 134 2.92 -11.00 11.12
N PHE A 135 2.45 -10.24 12.09
CA PHE A 135 1.71 -10.75 13.23
C PHE A 135 0.55 -9.83 13.55
N SER A 136 -0.65 -10.40 13.70
CA SER A 136 -1.85 -9.69 14.12
C SER A 136 -2.49 -10.36 15.32
N TYR A 137 -3.07 -9.55 16.21
CA TYR A 137 -3.75 -10.03 17.40
C TYR A 137 -5.02 -9.24 17.69
N MET A 138 -6.11 -9.95 17.99
CA MET A 138 -7.37 -9.37 18.45
C MET A 138 -7.23 -8.86 19.89
N LEU A 139 -6.99 -7.56 20.05
CA LEU A 139 -6.84 -6.87 21.34
C LEU A 139 -8.16 -6.82 22.13
N GLY A 140 -9.27 -6.83 21.44
CA GLY A 140 -10.62 -6.80 21.97
C GLY A 140 -11.63 -7.42 21.02
N ARG A 141 -12.93 -7.22 21.27
CA ARG A 141 -13.99 -7.76 20.39
C ARG A 141 -13.99 -7.14 18.97
N HIS A 142 -13.56 -5.90 18.88
CA HIS A 142 -13.66 -5.08 17.66
C HIS A 142 -12.34 -4.41 17.27
N ILE A 143 -11.25 -4.69 18.00
CA ILE A 143 -9.96 -4.04 17.78
C ILE A 143 -8.91 -5.11 17.50
N ALA A 144 -8.28 -5.02 16.36
CA ALA A 144 -7.08 -5.78 16.01
C ALA A 144 -5.85 -4.86 16.00
N GLY A 145 -4.74 -5.36 16.52
CA GLY A 145 -3.42 -4.76 16.35
C GLY A 145 -2.55 -5.63 15.45
N GLY A 146 -1.69 -5.02 14.66
CA GLY A 146 -0.79 -5.73 13.77
C GLY A 146 0.59 -5.10 13.70
N ILE A 147 1.58 -5.93 13.44
CA ILE A 147 2.96 -5.52 13.19
C ILE A 147 3.49 -6.29 11.99
N ALA A 148 4.28 -5.63 11.14
CA ALA A 148 5.09 -6.26 10.12
C ALA A 148 6.55 -5.87 10.29
N ALA A 149 7.47 -6.81 10.08
CA ALA A 149 8.90 -6.57 10.02
C ALA A 149 9.39 -6.95 8.61
N LYS A 150 10.12 -6.04 7.97
CA LYS A 150 10.54 -6.13 6.58
C LYS A 150 12.05 -6.10 6.48
N LEU A 151 12.61 -6.95 5.64
CA LEU A 151 13.99 -6.85 5.15
C LEU A 151 13.91 -6.51 3.66
N ILE A 152 14.59 -5.43 3.27
CA ILE A 152 14.51 -4.86 1.93
C ILE A 152 15.91 -4.82 1.34
N THR A 153 16.04 -5.30 0.10
CA THR A 153 17.28 -5.17 -0.67
C THR A 153 16.98 -4.57 -2.04
N SER A 154 17.85 -3.70 -2.48
CA SER A 154 17.75 -3.03 -3.78
C SER A 154 19.06 -3.11 -4.53
N TYR A 155 18.97 -3.32 -5.84
CA TYR A 155 20.10 -3.44 -6.76
C TYR A 155 19.88 -2.46 -7.91
N ILE A 156 20.85 -1.57 -8.16
CA ILE A 156 20.84 -0.59 -9.26
C ILE A 156 22.17 -0.70 -9.98
N GLY A 157 22.21 -1.39 -11.12
CA GLY A 157 23.46 -1.69 -11.81
C GLY A 157 24.46 -2.40 -10.89
N PRO A 158 25.66 -1.83 -10.63
CA PRO A 158 26.66 -2.41 -9.73
C PRO A 158 26.40 -2.12 -8.24
N TYR A 159 25.43 -1.25 -7.90
CA TYR A 159 25.17 -0.81 -6.54
C TYR A 159 24.09 -1.66 -5.88
N ASN A 160 24.28 -1.94 -4.60
CA ASN A 160 23.29 -2.60 -3.77
C ASN A 160 23.06 -1.85 -2.47
N SER A 161 21.89 -2.05 -1.91
CA SER A 161 21.52 -1.48 -0.62
C SER A 161 20.67 -2.47 0.16
N LEU A 162 20.77 -2.43 1.49
CA LEU A 162 20.00 -3.23 2.43
C LEU A 162 19.32 -2.32 3.45
N ALA A 163 18.07 -2.59 3.74
CA ALA A 163 17.30 -1.84 4.74
C ALA A 163 16.40 -2.73 5.58
N PHE A 164 16.02 -2.22 6.72
CA PHE A 164 15.04 -2.80 7.62
C PHE A 164 13.89 -1.82 7.82
N GLY A 165 12.65 -2.34 7.84
CA GLY A 165 11.44 -1.55 8.05
C GLY A 165 10.43 -2.25 8.94
N VAL A 166 9.61 -1.47 9.65
CA VAL A 166 8.51 -1.93 10.48
C VAL A 166 7.24 -1.19 10.10
N ASP A 167 6.13 -1.92 10.00
CA ASP A 167 4.80 -1.34 9.95
C ASP A 167 4.03 -1.65 11.22
N LEU A 168 3.28 -0.68 11.71
CA LEU A 168 2.37 -0.82 12.84
C LEU A 168 0.95 -0.49 12.38
N GLY A 169 -0.01 -1.34 12.70
CA GLY A 169 -1.40 -1.17 12.32
C GLY A 169 -2.36 -1.38 13.47
N LEU A 170 -3.44 -0.61 13.46
CA LEU A 170 -4.62 -0.80 14.27
C LEU A 170 -5.84 -0.80 13.36
N ASN A 171 -6.80 -1.67 13.65
CA ASN A 171 -8.10 -1.68 12.98
C ASN A 171 -9.19 -1.87 14.04
N TYR A 172 -10.20 -0.99 13.99
CA TYR A 172 -11.47 -1.15 14.67
C TYR A 172 -12.52 -1.57 13.64
N TYR A 173 -13.16 -2.71 13.83
CA TYR A 173 -14.25 -3.18 13.01
C TYR A 173 -15.46 -3.57 13.86
N HIS A 174 -16.63 -3.03 13.52
CA HIS A 174 -17.89 -3.33 14.18
C HIS A 174 -18.85 -4.02 13.21
N PRO A 175 -19.08 -5.34 13.37
CA PRO A 175 -19.88 -6.13 12.42
C PRO A 175 -21.32 -5.63 12.23
N ASP A 176 -22.01 -5.26 13.33
CA ASP A 176 -23.42 -4.86 13.24
C ASP A 176 -23.62 -3.53 12.52
N THR A 177 -22.67 -2.63 12.62
CA THR A 177 -22.73 -1.32 11.95
C THR A 177 -21.90 -1.26 10.69
N GLU A 178 -21.07 -2.27 10.45
CA GLU A 178 -20.14 -2.39 9.33
C GLU A 178 -19.23 -1.15 9.15
N TRP A 179 -18.84 -0.55 10.27
CA TRP A 179 -17.77 0.45 10.31
C TRP A 179 -16.43 -0.21 10.51
N SER A 180 -15.47 0.16 9.69
CA SER A 180 -14.06 -0.14 9.88
C SER A 180 -13.27 1.16 9.92
N VAL A 181 -12.42 1.33 10.94
CA VAL A 181 -11.54 2.50 11.09
C VAL A 181 -10.14 2.00 11.41
N SER A 182 -9.15 2.51 10.70
CA SER A 182 -7.76 2.09 10.85
C SER A 182 -6.81 3.26 11.03
N LEU A 183 -5.73 2.99 11.75
CA LEU A 183 -4.54 3.81 11.85
C LEU A 183 -3.33 2.95 11.50
N VAL A 184 -2.48 3.42 10.59
CA VAL A 184 -1.27 2.68 10.17
C VAL A 184 -0.08 3.64 10.12
N LEU A 185 1.06 3.13 10.57
CA LEU A 185 2.36 3.77 10.41
C LEU A 185 3.27 2.79 9.67
N LYS A 186 3.71 3.14 8.47
CA LYS A 186 4.41 2.26 7.54
C LYS A 186 5.87 2.64 7.39
N ASN A 187 6.69 1.63 7.12
CA ASN A 187 8.09 1.76 6.71
C ASN A 187 8.98 2.52 7.72
N ILE A 188 8.70 2.39 9.02
CA ILE A 188 9.57 2.94 10.07
C ILE A 188 10.86 2.13 10.07
N GLY A 189 11.99 2.76 9.80
CA GLY A 189 13.27 2.05 9.75
C GLY A 189 14.37 2.86 9.08
N GLY A 190 15.35 2.17 8.52
CA GLY A 190 16.47 2.80 7.84
C GLY A 190 17.29 1.80 7.03
N GLN A 191 18.20 2.32 6.25
CA GLN A 191 19.21 1.54 5.56
C GLN A 191 20.22 0.96 6.56
N LEU A 192 20.57 -0.30 6.38
CA LEU A 192 21.66 -0.98 7.06
C LEU A 192 22.94 -0.89 6.22
N GLU A 193 22.78 -0.86 4.89
CA GLU A 193 23.83 -0.69 3.90
C GLU A 193 23.33 0.29 2.83
N ALA A 194 24.05 1.38 2.63
CA ALA A 194 23.72 2.40 1.63
C ALA A 194 24.24 1.99 0.25
N TYR A 195 23.70 2.57 -0.83
CA TYR A 195 24.23 2.37 -2.18
C TYR A 195 25.65 2.92 -2.35
N HIS A 196 25.95 3.98 -1.61
CA HIS A 196 27.21 4.68 -1.53
C HIS A 196 27.46 5.16 -0.10
N ASP A 197 28.23 6.22 0.07
CA ASP A 197 28.63 6.76 1.36
C ASP A 197 27.48 7.40 2.16
N ASN A 198 26.38 7.76 1.50
CA ASN A 198 25.23 8.44 2.13
C ASN A 198 24.04 7.52 2.25
N TYR A 199 23.38 7.57 3.41
CA TYR A 199 22.14 6.85 3.67
C TYR A 199 20.92 7.63 3.19
N ASP A 200 20.04 6.96 2.48
CA ASP A 200 18.75 7.50 2.05
C ASP A 200 17.68 7.25 3.10
N ASN A 201 16.67 8.11 3.11
CA ASN A 201 15.53 7.97 4.00
C ASN A 201 14.56 6.87 3.54
N MET A 202 13.89 6.22 4.51
CA MET A 202 12.79 5.29 4.23
C MET A 202 11.52 6.06 3.85
N PRO A 203 10.63 5.49 3.01
CA PRO A 203 9.37 6.11 2.63
C PRO A 203 8.32 5.95 3.74
N ILE A 204 8.57 6.60 4.90
CA ILE A 204 7.67 6.57 6.06
C ILE A 204 6.35 7.20 5.67
N ASP A 205 5.24 6.57 6.08
CA ASP A 205 3.90 7.03 5.78
C ASP A 205 2.95 6.72 6.94
N MET A 206 2.24 7.74 7.40
CA MET A 206 1.19 7.63 8.41
C MET A 206 -0.16 7.83 7.76
N GLN A 207 -1.04 6.84 7.90
CA GLN A 207 -2.35 6.80 7.26
C GLN A 207 -3.48 6.58 8.27
N ILE A 208 -4.61 7.23 8.04
CA ILE A 208 -5.88 6.98 8.74
C ILE A 208 -6.93 6.68 7.69
N GLY A 209 -7.65 5.57 7.84
CA GLY A 209 -8.71 5.18 6.93
C GLY A 209 -10.01 4.86 7.64
N ALA A 210 -11.12 5.08 6.93
CA ALA A 210 -12.44 4.66 7.35
C ALA A 210 -13.21 4.05 6.19
N THR A 211 -13.86 2.92 6.44
CA THR A 211 -14.71 2.22 5.47
C THR A 211 -16.07 1.96 6.10
N LYS A 212 -17.12 2.14 5.32
CA LYS A 212 -18.52 1.91 5.74
C LYS A 212 -19.30 1.23 4.65
N ARG A 213 -19.89 0.07 4.96
CA ARG A 213 -20.91 -0.55 4.13
C ARG A 213 -22.28 -0.01 4.52
N LEU A 214 -23.09 0.35 3.53
CA LEU A 214 -24.43 0.88 3.72
C LEU A 214 -25.44 -0.26 3.70
N HIS A 215 -26.26 -0.38 4.76
CA HIS A 215 -27.23 -1.48 4.87
C HIS A 215 -28.40 -1.39 3.86
N SER A 216 -28.76 -0.15 3.48
CA SER A 216 -29.93 0.07 2.62
C SER A 216 -29.64 -0.13 1.13
N ILE A 217 -28.39 -0.09 0.72
CA ILE A 217 -27.94 -0.28 -0.67
C ILE A 217 -26.65 -1.08 -0.67
N PRO A 218 -26.37 -1.87 -1.70
CA PRO A 218 -25.17 -2.69 -1.77
C PRO A 218 -23.91 -1.84 -2.10
N LEU A 219 -23.73 -0.76 -1.38
CA LEU A 219 -22.62 0.20 -1.56
C LEU A 219 -21.73 0.23 -0.32
N ARG A 220 -20.44 0.16 -0.55
CA ARG A 220 -19.41 0.40 0.46
C ARG A 220 -18.60 1.60 0.02
N ILE A 221 -18.35 2.53 0.94
CA ILE A 221 -17.56 3.74 0.72
C ILE A 221 -16.35 3.73 1.63
N SER A 222 -15.24 4.23 1.16
CA SER A 222 -14.00 4.36 1.91
C SER A 222 -13.36 5.72 1.70
N ALA A 223 -12.69 6.20 2.74
CA ALA A 223 -11.85 7.38 2.71
C ALA A 223 -10.57 7.09 3.48
N THR A 224 -9.43 7.41 2.89
CA THR A 224 -8.12 7.29 3.53
C THR A 224 -7.41 8.64 3.44
N ILE A 225 -6.81 9.07 4.54
CA ILE A 225 -5.90 10.20 4.61
C ILE A 225 -4.50 9.62 4.71
N VAL A 226 -3.67 9.92 3.71
CA VAL A 226 -2.30 9.41 3.55
C VAL A 226 -1.28 10.48 3.88
N ASP A 227 -0.03 10.08 4.10
CA ASP A 227 1.12 10.97 4.31
C ASP A 227 0.90 12.03 5.39
N LEU A 228 0.24 11.68 6.51
CA LEU A 228 -0.01 12.59 7.63
C LEU A 228 1.27 13.10 8.31
N ASN A 229 2.42 12.51 8.00
CA ASN A 229 3.74 12.98 8.38
C ASN A 229 4.25 14.16 7.52
N HIS A 230 3.57 14.52 6.43
CA HIS A 230 3.91 15.63 5.51
C HIS A 230 2.87 16.75 5.62
N LEU A 231 2.99 17.57 6.67
CA LEU A 231 2.04 18.66 6.97
C LEU A 231 2.14 19.87 6.01
N ASP A 232 3.12 19.89 5.13
CA ASP A 232 3.36 20.91 4.10
C ASP A 232 2.46 20.73 2.87
N TYR A 233 1.85 19.55 2.70
CA TYR A 233 0.92 19.28 1.60
C TYR A 233 -0.47 19.91 1.86
N SER A 234 -1.20 20.17 0.78
CA SER A 234 -2.59 20.62 0.93
C SER A 234 -3.48 19.48 1.45
N MET A 235 -4.49 19.80 2.24
CA MET A 235 -5.41 18.79 2.80
C MET A 235 -6.03 17.88 1.73
N ALA A 236 -6.25 18.39 0.52
CA ALA A 236 -6.80 17.60 -0.58
C ALA A 236 -5.83 16.52 -1.06
N ASP A 237 -4.52 16.76 -0.97
CA ASP A 237 -3.51 15.81 -1.46
C ASP A 237 -3.37 14.58 -0.57
N HIS A 238 -3.79 14.71 0.67
CA HIS A 238 -3.84 13.57 1.58
C HIS A 238 -5.03 12.65 1.34
N LEU A 239 -6.04 13.06 0.54
CA LEU A 239 -7.30 12.36 0.45
C LEU A 239 -7.32 11.33 -0.67
N VAL A 240 -7.72 10.11 -0.32
CA VAL A 240 -8.06 9.02 -1.24
C VAL A 240 -9.49 8.57 -0.95
N LEU A 241 -10.34 8.57 -1.97
CA LEU A 241 -11.73 8.15 -1.86
C LEU A 241 -11.97 6.90 -2.72
N GLY A 242 -12.76 5.97 -2.20
CA GLY A 242 -13.17 4.77 -2.90
C GLY A 242 -14.64 4.44 -2.65
N ALA A 243 -15.25 3.80 -3.63
CA ALA A 243 -16.59 3.24 -3.50
C ALA A 243 -16.69 1.94 -4.30
N ASP A 244 -17.31 0.92 -3.74
CA ASP A 244 -17.60 -0.32 -4.43
C ASP A 244 -19.06 -0.76 -4.23
N PHE A 245 -19.61 -1.33 -5.29
CA PHE A 245 -20.91 -1.97 -5.29
C PHE A 245 -20.72 -3.47 -5.11
N LEU A 246 -21.33 -4.01 -4.06
CA LEU A 246 -21.38 -5.43 -3.75
C LEU A 246 -22.59 -6.04 -4.45
N LEU A 247 -22.48 -6.33 -5.75
CA LEU A 247 -23.58 -6.77 -6.59
C LEU A 247 -24.17 -8.11 -6.13
N THR A 248 -23.31 -8.98 -5.60
CA THR A 248 -23.65 -10.21 -4.92
C THR A 248 -22.70 -10.39 -3.72
N GLU A 249 -22.86 -11.45 -2.94
CA GLU A 249 -21.91 -11.82 -1.88
C GLU A 249 -20.53 -12.20 -2.45
N THR A 250 -20.49 -12.57 -3.73
CA THR A 250 -19.27 -13.07 -4.40
C THR A 250 -18.70 -12.11 -5.43
N PHE A 251 -19.42 -11.07 -5.84
CA PHE A 251 -18.99 -10.20 -6.93
C PHE A 251 -19.14 -8.73 -6.59
N TRP A 252 -18.06 -7.99 -6.74
CA TRP A 252 -18.03 -6.54 -6.54
C TRP A 252 -17.46 -5.83 -7.77
N ILE A 253 -17.84 -4.56 -7.94
CA ILE A 253 -17.25 -3.60 -8.86
C ILE A 253 -17.06 -2.28 -8.14
N GLY A 254 -15.90 -1.66 -8.30
CA GLY A 254 -15.59 -0.43 -7.57
C GLY A 254 -14.71 0.52 -8.36
N GLY A 255 -14.60 1.73 -7.82
CA GLY A 255 -13.72 2.76 -8.34
C GLY A 255 -13.26 3.70 -7.25
N GLY A 256 -12.17 4.40 -7.51
CA GLY A 256 -11.55 5.31 -6.56
C GLY A 256 -10.87 6.48 -7.21
N TYR A 257 -10.54 7.45 -6.38
CA TYR A 257 -9.82 8.64 -6.78
C TYR A 257 -8.77 9.03 -5.75
N ASN A 258 -7.53 9.18 -6.20
CA ASN A 258 -6.42 9.66 -5.41
C ASN A 258 -6.08 11.10 -5.82
N PHE A 259 -6.39 12.06 -4.95
CA PHE A 259 -6.26 13.48 -5.24
C PHE A 259 -4.80 13.90 -5.43
N ARG A 260 -3.88 13.34 -4.63
CA ARG A 260 -2.46 13.61 -4.73
C ARG A 260 -1.91 13.18 -6.09
N ARG A 261 -2.17 11.93 -6.47
CA ARG A 261 -1.74 11.39 -7.78
C ARG A 261 -2.28 12.23 -8.93
N ALA A 262 -3.54 12.69 -8.85
CA ALA A 262 -4.13 13.57 -9.83
C ALA A 262 -3.40 14.92 -9.94
N ARG A 263 -2.89 15.45 -8.83
CA ARG A 263 -2.15 16.72 -8.80
C ARG A 263 -0.71 16.55 -9.30
N GLU A 264 0.02 15.56 -8.80
CA GLU A 264 1.43 15.31 -9.16
C GLU A 264 1.60 15.00 -10.66
N MET A 265 0.61 14.34 -11.24
CA MET A 265 0.59 13.98 -12.68
C MET A 265 -0.05 15.05 -13.55
N ARG A 266 -0.16 16.28 -13.09
CA ARG A 266 -0.71 17.39 -13.87
C ARG A 266 0.31 17.91 -14.87
N ILE A 267 -0.04 17.88 -16.18
CA ILE A 267 0.76 18.50 -17.23
C ILE A 267 0.29 19.94 -17.38
N ILE A 268 1.23 20.87 -17.35
CA ILE A 268 1.00 22.28 -17.67
C ILE A 268 1.44 22.46 -19.10
N SER A 269 0.48 22.73 -20.01
CA SER A 269 0.76 23.03 -21.40
C SER A 269 1.33 24.45 -21.56
N ALA A 270 2.00 24.72 -22.67
CA ALA A 270 2.61 26.03 -22.94
C ALA A 270 1.60 27.19 -22.98
N ASP A 271 0.31 26.89 -23.20
CA ASP A 271 -0.81 27.84 -23.18
C ASP A 271 -1.39 28.07 -21.77
N GLY A 272 -0.80 27.48 -20.73
CA GLY A 272 -1.28 27.54 -19.34
C GLY A 272 -2.45 26.62 -19.04
N SER A 273 -2.91 25.79 -19.98
CA SER A 273 -3.95 24.80 -19.73
C SER A 273 -3.42 23.64 -18.89
N HIS A 274 -4.29 23.10 -18.03
CA HIS A 274 -3.95 21.97 -17.14
C HIS A 274 -4.61 20.69 -17.65
N ALA A 275 -3.81 19.68 -17.98
CA ALA A 275 -4.29 18.35 -18.29
C ALA A 275 -3.67 17.35 -17.32
N ASN A 276 -4.50 16.53 -16.66
CA ASN A 276 -4.02 15.45 -15.81
C ASN A 276 -4.26 14.06 -16.43
N GLY A 277 -4.79 13.99 -17.65
CA GLY A 277 -5.05 12.74 -18.37
C GLY A 277 -5.89 11.74 -17.57
N ARG A 278 -6.69 12.19 -16.59
CA ARG A 278 -7.44 11.39 -15.62
C ARG A 278 -6.53 10.58 -14.65
N ALA A 279 -5.29 11.01 -14.47
CA ALA A 279 -4.44 10.44 -13.41
C ALA A 279 -5.16 10.54 -12.05
N GLY A 280 -4.96 9.55 -11.20
CA GLY A 280 -5.67 9.43 -9.92
C GLY A 280 -6.95 8.61 -9.97
N LEU A 281 -7.56 8.37 -11.14
CA LEU A 281 -8.70 7.47 -11.29
C LEU A 281 -8.26 6.00 -11.25
N SER A 282 -9.06 5.18 -10.61
CA SER A 282 -8.94 3.73 -10.60
C SER A 282 -10.32 3.06 -10.69
N ILE A 283 -10.35 1.85 -11.22
CA ILE A 283 -11.53 1.01 -11.30
C ILE A 283 -11.10 -0.45 -11.16
N GLY A 284 -11.97 -1.28 -10.63
CA GLY A 284 -11.69 -2.72 -10.56
C GLY A 284 -12.93 -3.52 -10.23
N THR A 285 -12.72 -4.82 -10.24
CA THR A 285 -13.74 -5.82 -9.97
C THR A 285 -13.12 -7.06 -9.33
N GLY A 286 -13.91 -7.81 -8.60
CA GLY A 286 -13.44 -9.03 -7.99
C GLY A 286 -14.53 -10.09 -7.85
N LEU A 287 -14.06 -11.33 -7.88
CA LEU A 287 -14.83 -12.53 -7.68
C LEU A 287 -14.30 -13.25 -6.43
N ASN A 288 -15.14 -13.37 -5.41
CA ASN A 288 -14.82 -13.99 -4.13
C ASN A 288 -15.65 -15.27 -3.97
N LEU A 289 -15.09 -16.41 -4.36
CA LEU A 289 -15.67 -17.73 -4.10
C LEU A 289 -15.17 -18.24 -2.74
N GLU A 290 -15.79 -19.29 -2.20
CA GLU A 290 -15.45 -19.81 -0.86
C GLU A 290 -13.95 -20.05 -0.64
N ARG A 291 -13.25 -20.61 -1.64
CA ARG A 291 -11.81 -20.91 -1.56
C ARG A 291 -10.94 -20.14 -2.53
N PHE A 292 -11.53 -19.61 -3.59
CA PHE A 292 -10.79 -18.95 -4.64
C PHE A 292 -11.25 -17.50 -4.78
N LYS A 293 -10.32 -16.57 -4.81
CA LYS A 293 -10.58 -15.14 -4.99
C LYS A 293 -9.74 -14.62 -6.14
N LEU A 294 -10.34 -13.80 -6.97
CA LEU A 294 -9.67 -13.14 -8.09
C LEU A 294 -10.12 -11.69 -8.15
N ASN A 295 -9.17 -10.77 -8.01
CA ASN A 295 -9.42 -9.35 -8.11
C ASN A 295 -8.56 -8.77 -9.22
N VAL A 296 -9.12 -7.82 -9.97
CA VAL A 296 -8.44 -7.11 -11.05
C VAL A 296 -8.73 -5.62 -10.92
N ALA A 297 -7.69 -4.80 -11.03
CA ALA A 297 -7.82 -3.35 -11.03
C ALA A 297 -7.05 -2.72 -12.18
N TYR A 298 -7.61 -1.65 -12.69
CA TYR A 298 -7.00 -0.72 -13.62
C TYR A 298 -6.86 0.62 -12.94
N ALA A 299 -5.66 1.17 -12.95
CA ALA A 299 -5.40 2.49 -12.36
C ALA A 299 -4.50 3.31 -13.27
N LYS A 300 -4.70 4.62 -13.27
CA LYS A 300 -3.87 5.53 -14.03
C LYS A 300 -2.87 6.21 -13.09
N TYR A 301 -1.66 5.64 -13.03
CA TYR A 301 -0.57 6.14 -12.20
C TYR A 301 0.26 7.24 -12.89
N HIS A 302 0.17 7.34 -14.20
CA HIS A 302 0.86 8.35 -15.00
C HIS A 302 -0.03 8.83 -16.14
N VAL A 303 0.17 10.06 -16.64
CA VAL A 303 -0.65 10.63 -17.71
C VAL A 303 -0.59 9.83 -19.01
N SER A 304 0.56 9.26 -19.33
CA SER A 304 0.80 8.47 -20.55
C SER A 304 0.72 6.97 -20.36
N SER A 305 0.58 6.48 -19.13
CA SER A 305 0.70 5.06 -18.80
C SER A 305 -0.42 4.62 -17.87
N SER A 306 -0.85 3.38 -18.03
CA SER A 306 -1.86 2.74 -17.19
C SER A 306 -1.26 1.52 -16.53
N SER A 307 -1.77 1.18 -15.35
CA SER A 307 -1.33 0.02 -14.59
C SER A 307 -2.48 -0.97 -14.45
N ILE A 308 -2.16 -2.23 -14.51
CA ILE A 308 -3.09 -3.33 -14.26
C ILE A 308 -2.54 -4.14 -13.09
N THR A 309 -3.37 -4.34 -12.08
CA THR A 309 -3.07 -5.17 -10.91
C THR A 309 -4.01 -6.37 -10.92
N VAL A 310 -3.45 -7.56 -10.73
CA VAL A 310 -4.18 -8.82 -10.62
C VAL A 310 -3.80 -9.50 -9.33
N ASN A 311 -4.78 -10.03 -8.64
CA ASN A 311 -4.66 -10.64 -7.34
C ASN A 311 -5.42 -11.96 -7.34
N ALA A 312 -4.76 -13.06 -7.02
CA ALA A 312 -5.37 -14.37 -6.91
C ALA A 312 -5.05 -14.98 -5.55
N ALA A 313 -6.08 -15.45 -4.84
CA ALA A 313 -5.90 -16.10 -3.55
C ALA A 313 -6.63 -17.44 -3.50
N TYR A 314 -6.08 -18.37 -2.74
CA TYR A 314 -6.64 -19.70 -2.53
C TYR A 314 -6.50 -20.12 -1.06
N ALA A 315 -7.62 -20.44 -0.43
CA ALA A 315 -7.68 -21.03 0.91
C ALA A 315 -7.59 -22.55 0.83
N LEU A 316 -6.59 -23.15 1.50
CA LEU A 316 -6.25 -24.58 1.51
C LEU A 316 -7.23 -25.42 2.35
#